data_b3493cc52d365423bfde6a73f4a968a3
#
_entry.id   b3493cc52d365423bfde6a73f4a968a3
#
_cell.length_a   1.000
_cell.length_b   1.000
_cell.length_c   1.000
_cell.angle_alpha   90.00
_cell.angle_beta   90.00
_cell.angle_gamma   90.00
#
_symmetry.space_group_name_H-M   'P 1'
#
loop_
_entity.id
_entity.type
_entity.pdbx_description
1 polymer ?
#
loop_
_entity_poly.entity_id
_entity_poly.type
_entity_poly.pdbx_seq_one_letter_code
_entity_poly.pdbx_strand_id
1 'polypeptide(L)'
;VCPTREDAITAFNAITSSGDSAVVKVLSREIAHKSAMNGVHLGLKTASKLESALNSIDEIVRGDTGYLVETQAEDGPDLFVAVRLDPTWGSIGLLGLGGTDVEQRGAVQMFALPIQEELLTTRLTNLGLHEDIDVSSLQELYTTMTNALVSWSGSGATSFEINPLRVTDTGLVALDALISHD
;
A
#
# COMPACT_ATOMS: atom_id res chain seq x y z
N VAL A 1 -10.26 10.08 -3.67
CA VAL A 1 -11.47 9.25 -3.47
C VAL A 1 -12.56 9.81 -4.34
N CYS A 2 -13.19 8.96 -5.15
CA CYS A 2 -14.20 9.30 -6.14
C CYS A 2 -15.47 8.46 -5.86
N PRO A 3 -16.49 9.05 -5.23
CA PRO A 3 -17.73 8.33 -4.94
C PRO A 3 -18.49 7.87 -6.19
N THR A 4 -18.36 8.58 -7.30
CA THR A 4 -19.07 8.30 -8.54
C THR A 4 -18.11 8.10 -9.72
N ARG A 5 -18.62 7.52 -10.82
CA ARG A 5 -17.87 7.43 -12.10
C ARG A 5 -17.49 8.80 -12.65
N GLU A 6 -18.35 9.79 -12.49
CA GLU A 6 -18.12 11.16 -12.97
C GLU A 6 -16.94 11.81 -12.21
N ASP A 7 -16.89 11.59 -10.89
CA ASP A 7 -15.74 12.02 -10.07
C ASP A 7 -14.44 11.32 -10.52
N ALA A 8 -14.51 10.02 -10.82
CA ALA A 8 -13.36 9.24 -11.30
C ALA A 8 -12.85 9.75 -12.66
N ILE A 9 -13.76 10.07 -13.59
CA ILE A 9 -13.42 10.67 -14.89
C ILE A 9 -12.79 12.05 -14.71
N THR A 10 -13.31 12.86 -13.81
CA THR A 10 -12.78 14.19 -13.50
C THR A 10 -11.36 14.11 -12.94
N ALA A 11 -11.13 13.23 -11.96
CA ALA A 11 -9.80 13.01 -11.37
C ALA A 11 -8.81 12.46 -12.41
N PHE A 12 -9.22 11.49 -13.23
CA PHE A 12 -8.40 10.96 -14.33
C PHE A 12 -7.98 12.05 -15.31
N ASN A 13 -8.91 12.88 -15.75
CA ASN A 13 -8.60 13.97 -16.68
C ASN A 13 -7.61 14.98 -16.09
N ALA A 14 -7.72 15.27 -14.79
CA ALA A 14 -6.76 16.15 -14.11
C ALA A 14 -5.35 15.56 -14.12
N ILE A 15 -5.18 14.27 -13.83
CA ILE A 15 -3.89 13.56 -13.84
C ILE A 15 -3.30 13.51 -15.25
N THR A 16 -4.10 13.07 -16.23
CA THR A 16 -3.59 12.83 -17.58
C THR A 16 -3.32 14.13 -18.34
N SER A 17 -3.94 15.25 -17.95
CA SER A 17 -3.63 16.58 -18.52
C SER A 17 -2.21 17.05 -18.18
N SER A 18 -1.59 16.53 -17.12
CA SER A 18 -0.18 16.77 -16.78
C SER A 18 0.79 15.89 -17.56
N GLY A 19 0.29 14.91 -18.33
CA GLY A 19 1.10 13.93 -19.05
C GLY A 19 1.34 12.64 -18.28
N ASP A 20 0.84 12.54 -17.04
CA ASP A 20 1.00 11.38 -16.18
C ASP A 20 0.08 10.22 -16.55
N SER A 21 0.40 9.04 -16.08
CA SER A 21 -0.51 7.88 -16.11
C SER A 21 -1.34 7.86 -14.85
N ALA A 22 -2.59 7.46 -14.96
CA ALA A 22 -3.45 7.23 -13.81
C ALA A 22 -3.54 5.75 -13.45
N VAL A 23 -3.82 5.51 -12.17
CA VAL A 23 -4.23 4.23 -11.61
C VAL A 23 -5.65 4.38 -11.09
N VAL A 24 -6.49 3.37 -11.34
CA VAL A 24 -7.83 3.29 -10.74
C VAL A 24 -7.93 2.02 -9.92
N LYS A 25 -8.40 2.18 -8.70
CA LYS A 25 -8.59 1.08 -7.74
C LYS A 25 -10.03 1.06 -7.24
N VAL A 26 -10.54 -0.13 -6.99
CA VAL A 26 -11.81 -0.28 -6.29
C VAL A 26 -11.68 0.27 -4.86
N LEU A 27 -12.66 1.05 -4.43
CA LEU A 27 -12.79 1.50 -3.05
C LEU A 27 -13.98 0.77 -2.42
N SER A 28 -13.70 -0.29 -1.66
CA SER A 28 -14.69 -1.09 -0.95
C SER A 28 -14.15 -1.52 0.41
N ARG A 29 -15.01 -1.55 1.40
CA ARG A 29 -14.67 -2.08 2.73
C ARG A 29 -14.64 -3.61 2.79
N GLU A 30 -15.27 -4.26 1.80
CA GLU A 30 -15.40 -5.72 1.74
C GLU A 30 -14.23 -6.38 0.98
N ILE A 31 -13.47 -5.58 0.20
CA ILE A 31 -12.38 -6.08 -0.63
C ILE A 31 -11.03 -5.64 -0.06
N ALA A 32 -10.40 -6.50 0.74
CA ALA A 32 -9.08 -6.26 1.30
C ALA A 32 -7.95 -6.47 0.26
N HIS A 33 -8.06 -7.52 -0.58
CA HIS A 33 -7.05 -7.87 -1.60
C HIS A 33 -7.51 -7.46 -3.00
N LYS A 34 -7.47 -6.17 -3.28
CA LYS A 34 -7.97 -5.54 -4.52
C LYS A 34 -7.36 -6.11 -5.79
N SER A 35 -6.04 -6.34 -5.80
CA SER A 35 -5.31 -6.84 -6.96
C SER A 35 -5.71 -8.27 -7.34
N ALA A 36 -5.93 -9.15 -6.36
CA ALA A 36 -6.34 -10.54 -6.59
C ALA A 36 -7.73 -10.63 -7.25
N MET A 37 -8.57 -9.62 -7.05
CA MET A 37 -9.92 -9.54 -7.62
C MET A 37 -10.01 -8.69 -8.88
N ASN A 38 -8.88 -8.38 -9.54
CA ASN A 38 -8.84 -7.47 -10.69
C ASN A 38 -9.42 -6.06 -10.39
N GLY A 39 -9.30 -5.62 -9.16
CA GLY A 39 -9.78 -4.32 -8.68
C GLY A 39 -8.78 -3.18 -8.78
N VAL A 40 -7.61 -3.39 -9.46
CA VAL A 40 -6.55 -2.39 -9.67
C VAL A 40 -6.16 -2.35 -11.14
N HIS A 41 -6.25 -1.18 -11.76
CA HIS A 41 -5.92 -0.96 -13.17
C HIS A 41 -4.84 0.11 -13.31
N LEU A 42 -3.71 -0.27 -13.89
CA LEU A 42 -2.52 0.56 -14.04
C LEU A 42 -2.37 1.10 -15.47
N GLY A 43 -1.53 2.12 -15.67
CA GLY A 43 -1.11 2.62 -16.98
C GLY A 43 -2.23 3.27 -17.78
N LEU A 44 -3.18 3.89 -17.10
CA LEU A 44 -4.33 4.51 -17.76
C LEU A 44 -3.94 5.89 -18.28
N LYS A 45 -3.94 6.02 -19.61
CA LYS A 45 -3.62 7.29 -20.33
C LYS A 45 -4.73 7.76 -21.26
N THR A 46 -5.76 6.95 -21.47
CA THR A 46 -6.85 7.26 -22.43
C THR A 46 -8.21 7.02 -21.81
N ALA A 47 -9.21 7.78 -22.22
CA ALA A 47 -10.59 7.64 -21.77
C ALA A 47 -11.14 6.22 -22.00
N SER A 48 -10.79 5.59 -23.12
CA SER A 48 -11.23 4.20 -23.42
C SER A 48 -10.67 3.19 -22.43
N LYS A 49 -9.38 3.31 -22.02
CA LYS A 49 -8.80 2.46 -20.98
C LYS A 49 -9.45 2.69 -19.62
N LEU A 50 -9.72 3.97 -19.29
CA LEU A 50 -10.44 4.31 -18.07
C LEU A 50 -11.82 3.65 -18.04
N GLU A 51 -12.60 3.79 -19.14
CA GLU A 51 -13.94 3.22 -19.22
C GLU A 51 -13.92 1.69 -19.03
N SER A 52 -12.97 0.99 -19.67
CA SER A 52 -12.79 -0.45 -19.48
C SER A 52 -12.45 -0.80 -18.03
N ALA A 53 -11.59 -0.02 -17.38
CA ALA A 53 -11.22 -0.23 -15.97
C ALA A 53 -12.41 -0.03 -15.03
N LEU A 54 -13.19 1.04 -15.23
CA LEU A 54 -14.38 1.30 -14.43
C LEU A 54 -15.44 0.21 -14.61
N ASN A 55 -15.65 -0.28 -15.85
CA ASN A 55 -16.58 -1.39 -16.10
C ASN A 55 -16.12 -2.67 -15.38
N SER A 56 -14.83 -3.01 -15.43
CA SER A 56 -14.28 -4.18 -14.70
C SER A 56 -14.49 -4.06 -13.20
N ILE A 57 -14.31 -2.87 -12.63
CA ILE A 57 -14.54 -2.62 -11.19
C ILE A 57 -16.03 -2.78 -10.85
N ASP A 58 -16.93 -2.24 -11.68
CA ASP A 58 -18.38 -2.32 -11.46
C ASP A 58 -18.90 -3.77 -11.50
N GLU A 59 -18.22 -4.67 -12.23
CA GLU A 59 -18.57 -6.09 -12.30
C GLU A 59 -18.26 -6.87 -11.02
N ILE A 60 -17.18 -6.47 -10.31
CA ILE A 60 -16.71 -7.18 -9.10
C ILE A 60 -17.37 -6.66 -7.82
N VAL A 61 -18.03 -5.52 -7.87
CA VAL A 61 -18.58 -4.88 -6.69
C VAL A 61 -20.09 -4.84 -6.74
N ARG A 62 -20.74 -5.25 -5.64
CA ARG A 62 -22.18 -5.14 -5.46
C ARG A 62 -22.46 -4.23 -4.28
N GLY A 63 -22.90 -2.99 -4.53
CA GLY A 63 -23.30 -2.06 -3.47
C GLY A 63 -22.59 -0.70 -3.51
N ASP A 64 -22.61 0.02 -2.39
CA ASP A 64 -22.01 1.33 -2.22
C ASP A 64 -20.47 1.24 -2.28
N THR A 65 -19.94 1.46 -3.46
CA THR A 65 -18.51 1.45 -3.74
C THR A 65 -18.15 2.70 -4.48
N GLY A 66 -16.92 3.11 -4.30
CA GLY A 66 -16.32 4.20 -5.03
C GLY A 66 -15.08 3.73 -5.78
N TYR A 67 -14.38 4.71 -6.27
CA TYR A 67 -13.10 4.53 -6.95
C TYR A 67 -12.04 5.36 -6.24
N LEU A 68 -10.84 4.84 -6.23
CA LEU A 68 -9.65 5.60 -5.90
C LEU A 68 -8.89 5.83 -7.20
N VAL A 69 -8.73 7.10 -7.58
CA VAL A 69 -7.98 7.51 -8.77
C VAL A 69 -6.75 8.26 -8.31
N GLU A 70 -5.58 7.79 -8.72
CA GLU A 70 -4.28 8.28 -8.28
C GLU A 70 -3.32 8.42 -9.47
N THR A 71 -2.33 9.30 -9.34
CA THR A 71 -1.18 9.29 -10.26
C THR A 71 -0.42 7.98 -10.07
N GLN A 72 -0.03 7.36 -11.17
CA GLN A 72 0.79 6.16 -11.10
C GLN A 72 2.17 6.52 -10.54
N ALA A 73 2.56 5.82 -9.47
CA ALA A 73 3.91 5.94 -8.93
C ALA A 73 4.96 5.47 -9.94
N GLU A 74 6.14 6.02 -9.85
CA GLU A 74 7.32 5.55 -10.58
C GLU A 74 7.61 4.07 -10.32
N ASP A 75 8.32 3.42 -11.23
CA ASP A 75 8.75 2.04 -11.04
C ASP A 75 9.83 1.96 -9.95
N GLY A 76 9.84 0.85 -9.24
CA GLY A 76 10.79 0.59 -8.17
C GLY A 76 10.47 -0.69 -7.41
N PRO A 77 11.35 -1.12 -6.50
CA PRO A 77 11.10 -2.27 -5.65
C PRO A 77 9.88 -2.06 -4.74
N ASP A 78 9.12 -3.11 -4.53
CA ASP A 78 7.99 -3.12 -3.61
C ASP A 78 8.37 -3.82 -2.30
N LEU A 79 8.08 -3.15 -1.18
CA LEU A 79 8.18 -3.70 0.15
C LEU A 79 6.80 -4.03 0.72
N PHE A 80 6.77 -5.04 1.56
CA PHE A 80 5.73 -5.28 2.54
C PHE A 80 6.21 -4.77 3.88
N VAL A 81 5.50 -3.84 4.49
CA VAL A 81 5.78 -3.35 5.84
C VAL A 81 4.51 -3.39 6.68
N ALA A 82 4.65 -3.85 7.93
CA ALA A 82 3.52 -3.83 8.85
C ALA A 82 3.98 -3.61 10.29
N VAL A 83 3.07 -3.07 11.09
CA VAL A 83 3.17 -3.00 12.55
C VAL A 83 1.99 -3.75 13.13
N ARG A 84 2.26 -4.60 14.13
CA ARG A 84 1.25 -5.32 14.91
C ARG A 84 1.43 -5.04 16.39
N LEU A 85 0.33 -4.84 17.09
CA LEU A 85 0.32 -4.79 18.56
C LEU A 85 0.12 -6.20 19.10
N ASP A 86 1.15 -6.72 19.76
CA ASP A 86 1.09 -8.03 20.40
C ASP A 86 0.96 -7.84 21.92
N PRO A 87 -0.01 -8.50 22.58
CA PRO A 87 -0.25 -8.31 24.01
C PRO A 87 0.91 -8.79 24.90
N THR A 88 1.78 -9.66 24.38
CA THR A 88 2.92 -10.21 25.11
C THR A 88 4.22 -9.49 24.76
N TRP A 89 4.43 -9.21 23.48
CA TRP A 89 5.69 -8.72 22.96
C TRP A 89 5.71 -7.20 22.69
N GLY A 90 4.54 -6.54 22.80
CA GLY A 90 4.39 -5.11 22.46
C GLY A 90 4.31 -4.90 20.95
N SER A 91 4.90 -3.81 20.46
CA SER A 91 4.87 -3.50 19.02
C SER A 91 5.88 -4.34 18.25
N ILE A 92 5.41 -5.04 17.23
CA ILE A 92 6.20 -5.90 16.34
C ILE A 92 6.16 -5.31 14.94
N GLY A 93 7.34 -5.14 14.34
CA GLY A 93 7.50 -4.79 12.94
C GLY A 93 7.65 -6.03 12.07
N LEU A 94 7.06 -5.98 10.87
CA LEU A 94 7.23 -6.98 9.81
C LEU A 94 7.78 -6.29 8.57
N LEU A 95 8.73 -6.94 7.91
CA LEU A 95 9.37 -6.47 6.69
C LEU A 95 9.52 -7.63 5.70
N GLY A 96 9.12 -7.43 4.47
CA GLY A 96 9.26 -8.42 3.39
C GLY A 96 9.30 -7.78 2.02
N LEU A 97 9.40 -8.60 0.99
CA LEU A 97 9.15 -8.18 -0.39
C LEU A 97 7.66 -7.94 -0.57
N GLY A 98 7.30 -6.82 -1.21
CA GLY A 98 5.92 -6.43 -1.46
C GLY A 98 5.36 -6.98 -2.77
N GLY A 99 4.09 -6.63 -3.04
CA GLY A 99 3.38 -7.03 -4.24
C GLY A 99 2.54 -8.30 -4.07
N THR A 100 2.02 -8.84 -5.16
CA THR A 100 1.09 -9.98 -5.17
C THR A 100 1.72 -11.31 -4.77
N ASP A 101 3.05 -11.40 -4.75
CA ASP A 101 3.79 -12.64 -4.52
C ASP A 101 4.34 -12.77 -3.09
N VAL A 102 3.95 -11.89 -2.17
CA VAL A 102 4.42 -11.90 -0.76
C VAL A 102 4.27 -13.26 -0.11
N GLU A 103 3.11 -13.88 -0.28
CA GLU A 103 2.79 -15.20 0.29
C GLU A 103 3.62 -16.34 -0.34
N GLN A 104 4.04 -16.19 -1.60
CA GLN A 104 4.79 -17.22 -2.32
C GLN A 104 6.30 -17.14 -2.06
N ARG A 105 6.84 -15.95 -1.78
CA ARG A 105 8.29 -15.73 -1.58
C ARG A 105 8.75 -15.93 -0.13
N GLY A 106 7.84 -16.06 0.85
CA GLY A 106 8.09 -16.65 2.17
C GLY A 106 9.08 -15.96 3.10
N ALA A 107 9.63 -14.80 2.76
CA ALA A 107 10.67 -14.15 3.53
C ALA A 107 10.18 -12.89 4.26
N VAL A 108 9.15 -13.03 5.10
CA VAL A 108 8.80 -11.94 6.02
C VAL A 108 9.68 -12.04 7.26
N GLN A 109 10.39 -10.98 7.57
CA GLN A 109 11.21 -10.84 8.75
C GLN A 109 10.43 -10.10 9.84
N MET A 110 10.54 -10.59 11.06
CA MET A 110 9.87 -10.03 12.23
C MET A 110 10.91 -9.48 13.21
N PHE A 111 10.58 -8.36 13.88
CA PHE A 111 11.45 -7.73 14.87
C PHE A 111 10.63 -6.90 15.87
N ALA A 112 11.23 -6.66 17.04
CA ALA A 112 10.63 -5.76 18.04
C ALA A 112 10.78 -4.29 17.61
N LEU A 113 9.81 -3.46 17.93
CA LEU A 113 9.85 -2.02 17.77
C LEU A 113 10.02 -1.32 19.13
N PRO A 114 10.75 -0.18 19.19
CA PRO A 114 11.44 0.49 18.08
C PRO A 114 12.67 -0.29 17.58
N ILE A 115 12.96 -0.21 16.30
CA ILE A 115 14.12 -0.85 15.68
C ILE A 115 15.26 0.17 15.46
N GLN A 116 16.51 -0.26 15.59
CA GLN A 116 17.70 0.54 15.27
C GLN A 116 18.05 0.41 13.78
N GLU A 117 18.63 1.45 13.19
CA GLU A 117 18.98 1.49 11.77
C GLU A 117 19.89 0.34 11.34
N GLU A 118 20.90 -0.02 12.16
CA GLU A 118 21.83 -1.11 11.86
C GLU A 118 21.12 -2.46 11.73
N LEU A 119 20.11 -2.70 12.59
CA LEU A 119 19.33 -3.93 12.52
C LEU A 119 18.39 -3.90 11.31
N LEU A 120 17.79 -2.76 11.00
CA LEU A 120 16.93 -2.59 9.84
C LEU A 120 17.73 -2.77 8.54
N THR A 121 18.93 -2.18 8.46
CA THR A 121 19.90 -2.40 7.37
C THR A 121 20.20 -3.89 7.17
N THR A 122 20.45 -4.62 8.27
CA THR A 122 20.68 -6.06 8.20
C THR A 122 19.46 -6.81 7.64
N ARG A 123 18.25 -6.39 8.02
CA ARG A 123 17.01 -6.99 7.51
C ARG A 123 16.82 -6.75 6.01
N LEU A 124 17.09 -5.54 5.54
CA LEU A 124 17.04 -5.18 4.12
C LEU A 124 18.09 -5.95 3.31
N THR A 125 19.32 -6.07 3.81
CA THR A 125 20.38 -6.86 3.19
C THR A 125 19.97 -8.32 3.01
N ASN A 126 19.32 -8.92 3.99
CA ASN A 126 18.80 -10.28 3.92
C ASN A 126 17.70 -10.47 2.87
N LEU A 127 17.01 -9.39 2.49
CA LEU A 127 16.02 -9.36 1.41
C LEU A 127 16.61 -9.00 0.05
N GLY A 128 17.91 -8.65 0.00
CA GLY A 128 18.59 -8.21 -1.22
C GLY A 128 18.24 -6.78 -1.67
N LEU A 129 17.78 -5.92 -0.73
CA LEU A 129 17.19 -4.60 -1.04
C LEU A 129 17.95 -3.42 -0.39
N HIS A 130 19.16 -3.65 0.12
CA HIS A 130 19.86 -2.66 0.96
C HIS A 130 20.31 -1.38 0.21
N GLU A 131 20.68 -1.49 -1.08
CA GLU A 131 21.36 -0.38 -1.78
C GLU A 131 20.40 0.75 -2.23
N ASP A 132 19.11 0.47 -2.35
CA ASP A 132 18.12 1.37 -2.95
C ASP A 132 17.23 2.06 -1.92
N ILE A 133 17.38 1.75 -0.61
CA ILE A 133 16.42 2.18 0.41
C ILE A 133 17.07 3.11 1.43
N ASP A 134 16.50 4.29 1.59
CA ASP A 134 16.81 5.16 2.73
C ASP A 134 16.29 4.53 4.04
N VAL A 135 17.22 3.94 4.78
CA VAL A 135 16.94 3.22 6.04
C VAL A 135 16.34 4.15 7.09
N SER A 136 16.78 5.40 7.13
CA SER A 136 16.27 6.37 8.10
C SER A 136 14.80 6.71 7.84
N SER A 137 14.42 6.90 6.59
CA SER A 137 13.01 7.11 6.19
C SER A 137 12.13 5.88 6.51
N LEU A 138 12.66 4.69 6.31
CA LEU A 138 11.93 3.46 6.66
C LEU A 138 11.78 3.29 8.18
N GLN A 139 12.79 3.64 8.97
CA GLN A 139 12.72 3.64 10.44
C GLN A 139 11.69 4.66 10.95
N GLU A 140 11.68 5.86 10.37
CA GLU A 140 10.69 6.90 10.70
C GLU A 140 9.27 6.45 10.34
N LEU A 141 9.10 5.75 9.21
CA LEU A 141 7.82 5.16 8.83
C LEU A 141 7.32 4.17 9.89
N TYR A 142 8.16 3.23 10.36
CA TYR A 142 7.78 2.29 11.44
C TYR A 142 7.40 3.02 12.72
N THR A 143 8.11 4.09 13.07
CA THR A 143 7.79 4.91 14.24
C THR A 143 6.42 5.57 14.08
N THR A 144 6.14 6.15 12.92
CA THR A 144 4.87 6.80 12.59
C THR A 144 3.72 5.79 12.61
N MET A 145 3.89 4.63 11.96
CA MET A 145 2.88 3.56 11.95
C MET A 145 2.59 3.05 13.36
N THR A 146 3.64 2.88 14.19
CA THR A 146 3.48 2.44 15.58
C THR A 146 2.67 3.45 16.39
N ASN A 147 3.01 4.72 16.31
CA ASN A 147 2.30 5.79 17.03
C ASN A 147 0.83 5.89 16.59
N ALA A 148 0.58 5.80 15.30
CA ALA A 148 -0.77 5.80 14.75
C ALA A 148 -1.57 4.59 15.28
N LEU A 149 -1.02 3.38 15.18
CA LEU A 149 -1.69 2.17 15.62
C LEU A 149 -1.97 2.17 17.14
N VAL A 150 -1.01 2.64 17.95
CA VAL A 150 -1.21 2.80 19.40
C VAL A 150 -2.35 3.80 19.68
N SER A 151 -2.43 4.91 18.94
CA SER A 151 -3.51 5.89 19.09
C SER A 151 -4.89 5.32 18.71
N TRP A 152 -4.95 4.34 17.82
CA TRP A 152 -6.18 3.68 17.36
C TRP A 152 -6.50 2.39 18.13
N SER A 153 -5.63 1.93 19.01
CA SER A 153 -5.83 0.67 19.76
C SER A 153 -7.11 0.68 20.60
N GLY A 154 -7.51 1.86 21.11
CA GLY A 154 -8.78 2.02 21.81
C GLY A 154 -10.04 1.77 20.97
N SER A 155 -9.93 1.76 19.63
CA SER A 155 -10.98 1.36 18.69
C SER A 155 -10.89 -0.10 18.24
N GLY A 156 -9.98 -0.89 18.84
CA GLY A 156 -9.75 -2.30 18.50
C GLY A 156 -8.77 -2.53 17.33
N ALA A 157 -8.07 -1.49 16.85
CA ALA A 157 -7.06 -1.65 15.82
C ALA A 157 -5.86 -2.45 16.36
N THR A 158 -5.47 -3.52 15.65
CA THR A 158 -4.42 -4.46 16.09
C THR A 158 -3.25 -4.53 15.12
N SER A 159 -3.46 -4.19 13.85
CA SER A 159 -2.37 -4.11 12.87
C SER A 159 -2.55 -2.98 11.87
N PHE A 160 -1.42 -2.46 11.40
CA PHE A 160 -1.33 -1.50 10.30
C PHE A 160 -0.32 -2.02 9.28
N GLU A 161 -0.78 -2.26 8.06
CA GLU A 161 -0.01 -2.81 6.95
C GLU A 161 0.02 -1.82 5.79
N ILE A 162 1.17 -1.73 5.13
CA ILE A 162 1.34 -1.07 3.82
C ILE A 162 1.90 -2.11 2.86
N ASN A 163 1.13 -2.42 1.82
CA ASN A 163 1.51 -3.40 0.81
C ASN A 163 0.82 -3.12 -0.54
N PRO A 164 1.59 -2.67 -1.55
CA PRO A 164 3.01 -2.43 -1.48
C PRO A 164 3.39 -1.03 -0.99
N LEU A 165 4.57 -0.95 -0.36
CA LEU A 165 5.33 0.27 -0.16
C LEU A 165 6.38 0.34 -1.27
N ARG A 166 6.22 1.24 -2.24
CA ARG A 166 7.11 1.41 -3.38
C ARG A 166 8.31 2.25 -3.01
N VAL A 167 9.50 1.76 -3.33
CA VAL A 167 10.74 2.56 -3.27
C VAL A 167 10.92 3.26 -4.60
N THR A 168 11.03 4.58 -4.59
CA THR A 168 11.23 5.41 -5.78
C THR A 168 12.48 6.28 -5.60
N ASP A 169 12.94 6.91 -6.66
CA ASP A 169 14.07 7.85 -6.60
C ASP A 169 13.79 9.06 -5.69
N THR A 170 12.52 9.35 -5.43
CA THR A 170 12.09 10.48 -4.57
C THR A 170 11.73 10.07 -3.14
N GLY A 171 11.77 8.77 -2.81
CA GLY A 171 11.48 8.25 -1.48
C GLY A 171 10.47 7.09 -1.45
N LEU A 172 9.84 6.89 -0.31
CA LEU A 172 8.90 5.80 -0.07
C LEU A 172 7.46 6.23 -0.38
N VAL A 173 6.75 5.47 -1.20
CA VAL A 173 5.36 5.74 -1.61
C VAL A 173 4.46 4.57 -1.20
N ALA A 174 3.54 4.81 -0.28
CA ALA A 174 2.51 3.83 0.08
C ALA A 174 1.47 3.72 -1.03
N LEU A 175 1.35 2.55 -1.65
CA LEU A 175 0.40 2.33 -2.74
C LEU A 175 -0.92 1.73 -2.25
N ASP A 176 -0.90 0.98 -1.17
CA ASP A 176 -2.10 0.50 -0.49
C ASP A 176 -1.82 0.33 1.01
N ALA A 177 -2.85 0.54 1.82
CA ALA A 177 -2.74 0.41 3.26
C ALA A 177 -3.99 -0.27 3.85
N LEU A 178 -3.78 -1.09 4.87
CA LEU A 178 -4.83 -1.82 5.57
C LEU A 178 -4.65 -1.69 7.08
N ILE A 179 -5.76 -1.39 7.77
CA ILE A 179 -5.84 -1.44 9.23
C ILE A 179 -6.79 -2.58 9.58
N SER A 180 -6.30 -3.52 10.40
CA SER A 180 -7.10 -4.65 10.88
C SER A 180 -7.52 -4.44 12.32
N HIS A 181 -8.69 -4.96 12.65
CA HIS A 181 -9.29 -4.97 13.98
C HIS A 181 -9.56 -6.42 14.37
N ASP A 182 -9.36 -6.76 15.65
CA ASP A 182 -9.78 -8.06 16.21
C ASP A 182 -11.25 -8.05 16.59
#